data_bb998c501975b67c191152b825d8c5e0
#
_entry.id   bb998c501975b67c191152b825d8c5e0
#
_cell.length_a   1.000
_cell.length_b   1.000
_cell.length_c   1.000
_cell.angle_alpha   90.00
_cell.angle_beta   90.00
_cell.angle_gamma   90.00
#
_symmetry.space_group_name_H-M   'P 1'
#
loop_
_entity.id
_entity.type
_entity.pdbx_description
1 polymer ?
#
loop_
_entity_poly.entity_id
_entity_poly.type
_entity_poly.pdbx_seq_one_letter_code
_entity_poly.pdbx_strand_id
1 'polypeptide(L)'
;MKKSSKVTAVILSAILAMSMIGCGSSAEYTASDAAATDAVTDEATDAAASDEATDAATDAADETAAGDRTQLIVGFDAEYPPYGYMDENGEYVGFDLDLAQEVCDRNGWELVKQPIDWDAKDMELNSGSIDCIWNGFTMTGREDDYTFSEPYVDNSIVVVVAADSDIQSLEDLAGKVVATQADSSALTALTDDSEDNKDNIALAATFADLQQVADYNSAFMNLEAGSIDAIAVDIGVAQYQISSRGDMFRQLDTPISTEQYAIGFKKGNTELCDQVQNTLNEMVSDGTFDKIVANYEDYNLPAMVCLGK
;
A
#
# COMPACT_ATOMS: atom_id res chain seq x y z
N MET A 1 -30.07 47.51 23.12
CA MET A 1 -29.90 47.35 24.60
C MET A 1 -29.29 45.98 24.81
N LYS A 2 -27.99 45.93 24.97
CA LYS A 2 -27.19 45.52 26.12
C LYS A 2 -27.61 44.17 26.72
N LYS A 3 -26.77 43.12 26.65
CA LYS A 3 -25.76 42.88 27.70
C LYS A 3 -24.64 41.93 27.21
N SER A 4 -23.43 42.44 27.32
CA SER A 4 -22.17 41.70 27.34
C SER A 4 -22.07 40.91 28.64
N SER A 5 -21.53 39.69 28.58
CA SER A 5 -20.99 39.02 29.78
C SER A 5 -19.62 38.41 29.41
N LYS A 6 -18.62 39.02 29.97
CA LYS A 6 -17.21 38.54 29.98
C LYS A 6 -17.11 37.54 31.13
N VAL A 7 -16.54 36.39 30.89
CA VAL A 7 -16.05 35.47 31.91
C VAL A 7 -14.54 35.38 31.81
N THR A 8 -13.92 35.72 32.87
CA THR A 8 -12.48 35.88 33.10
C THR A 8 -11.84 34.52 33.35
N ALA A 9 -10.69 34.31 32.71
CA ALA A 9 -9.81 33.17 32.90
C ALA A 9 -9.13 33.23 34.29
N VAL A 10 -9.05 32.11 34.95
CA VAL A 10 -8.13 31.93 36.12
C VAL A 10 -7.15 30.82 35.76
N ILE A 11 -5.91 31.24 35.59
CA ILE A 11 -4.72 30.41 35.44
C ILE A 11 -4.35 29.90 36.85
N LEU A 12 -4.19 28.59 36.99
CA LEU A 12 -3.55 28.04 38.19
C LEU A 12 -2.36 27.15 37.73
N SER A 13 -1.19 27.72 37.86
CA SER A 13 0.11 27.05 37.73
C SER A 13 0.36 26.20 38.97
N ALA A 14 0.70 24.93 38.81
CA ALA A 14 1.33 24.13 39.84
C ALA A 14 2.61 23.51 39.29
N ILE A 15 3.72 24.10 39.69
CA ILE A 15 5.08 23.58 39.55
C ILE A 15 5.27 22.57 40.70
N LEU A 16 5.66 21.34 40.37
CA LEU A 16 6.26 20.44 41.34
C LEU A 16 7.57 19.90 40.79
N ALA A 17 8.63 20.51 41.27
CA ALA A 17 10.00 20.00 41.16
C ALA A 17 10.24 19.01 42.30
N MET A 18 10.78 17.87 42.00
CA MET A 18 11.50 17.06 42.99
C MET A 18 12.78 16.52 42.36
N SER A 19 13.85 16.98 42.97
CA SER A 19 15.24 16.66 42.75
C SER A 19 15.68 15.42 43.54
N MET A 20 16.53 14.62 42.83
CA MET A 20 17.90 14.31 43.26
C MET A 20 18.19 13.13 44.20
N ILE A 21 19.35 12.57 43.85
CA ILE A 21 20.39 11.83 44.58
C ILE A 21 20.27 10.30 44.45
N GLY A 22 21.24 9.54 43.95
CA GLY A 22 22.65 9.71 43.70
C GLY A 22 23.35 8.37 43.91
N CYS A 23 24.58 8.26 43.42
CA CYS A 23 25.60 7.18 43.61
C CYS A 23 25.35 5.88 42.82
N GLY A 24 26.12 5.46 41.84
CA GLY A 24 27.59 5.48 41.78
C GLY A 24 28.10 4.05 42.04
N SER A 25 28.49 3.33 40.95
CA SER A 25 29.62 2.41 41.05
C SER A 25 30.08 1.98 39.68
N SER A 26 31.28 2.39 39.35
CA SER A 26 32.11 1.89 38.26
C SER A 26 32.57 0.45 38.55
N ALA A 27 32.60 -0.42 37.57
CA ALA A 27 33.50 -1.57 37.55
C ALA A 27 34.00 -1.77 36.15
N GLU A 28 35.23 -1.36 35.96
CA GLU A 28 36.11 -1.85 34.88
C GLU A 28 36.28 -3.36 35.01
N TYR A 29 36.26 -4.06 33.88
CA TYR A 29 36.86 -5.39 33.84
C TYR A 29 37.76 -5.49 32.62
N THR A 30 39.04 -5.62 32.94
CA THR A 30 40.19 -5.75 32.06
C THR A 30 40.21 -7.11 31.36
N ALA A 31 40.74 -7.09 30.13
CA ALA A 31 41.13 -8.24 29.36
C ALA A 31 42.22 -9.08 30.06
N SER A 32 42.16 -10.39 29.88
CA SER A 32 43.31 -11.27 30.02
C SER A 32 43.25 -12.41 29.01
N ASP A 33 44.27 -12.42 28.21
CA ASP A 33 44.76 -13.44 27.31
C ASP A 33 45.12 -14.73 28.06
N ALA A 34 44.91 -15.90 27.45
CA ALA A 34 45.87 -17.00 27.45
C ALA A 34 45.42 -18.18 26.58
N ALA A 35 46.33 -18.55 25.71
CA ALA A 35 46.30 -19.67 24.76
C ALA A 35 46.59 -21.03 25.47
N ALA A 36 46.28 -22.09 24.73
CA ALA A 36 47.06 -23.27 24.39
C ALA A 36 46.30 -24.59 24.48
N THR A 37 46.18 -25.22 23.30
CA THR A 37 46.60 -26.57 22.92
C THR A 37 46.18 -27.74 23.80
N ASP A 38 45.53 -28.77 23.23
CA ASP A 38 46.21 -29.93 22.61
C ASP A 38 45.18 -30.92 22.01
N ALA A 39 45.65 -31.55 20.95
CA ALA A 39 45.02 -32.63 20.19
C ALA A 39 45.02 -33.97 20.92
N VAL A 40 44.17 -34.90 20.49
CA VAL A 40 44.49 -36.30 20.15
C VAL A 40 43.24 -37.09 19.73
N THR A 41 43.18 -37.47 18.47
CA THR A 41 42.96 -38.76 17.77
C THR A 41 42.08 -39.83 18.36
N ASP A 42 41.26 -40.35 17.45
CA ASP A 42 41.02 -41.71 16.89
C ASP A 42 39.76 -42.37 17.44
N GLU A 43 38.96 -43.06 16.73
CA GLU A 43 39.04 -43.98 15.60
C GLU A 43 37.60 -44.33 15.11
N ALA A 44 37.51 -44.74 13.88
CA ALA A 44 36.34 -45.11 13.11
C ALA A 44 35.63 -46.40 13.64
N THR A 45 34.33 -46.49 13.42
CA THR A 45 33.70 -47.74 12.94
C THR A 45 32.49 -47.44 12.08
N ASP A 46 32.57 -47.98 10.92
CA ASP A 46 31.67 -48.18 9.81
C ASP A 46 30.38 -48.93 10.22
N ALA A 47 29.22 -48.43 9.78
CA ALA A 47 28.06 -49.28 9.50
C ALA A 47 27.12 -48.54 8.54
N ALA A 48 27.16 -48.95 7.29
CA ALA A 48 26.22 -48.57 6.26
C ALA A 48 24.79 -49.07 6.61
N ALA A 49 23.80 -48.17 6.48
CA ALA A 49 22.43 -48.52 6.20
C ALA A 49 21.83 -47.45 5.31
N SER A 50 21.62 -47.86 4.09
CA SER A 50 20.85 -47.13 3.08
C SER A 50 19.38 -47.07 3.54
N ASP A 51 18.82 -45.87 3.59
CA ASP A 51 17.38 -45.66 3.40
C ASP A 51 17.17 -44.45 2.49
N GLU A 52 16.66 -44.72 1.30
CA GLU A 52 16.11 -43.77 0.38
C GLU A 52 14.90 -43.10 1.04
N ALA A 53 15.06 -41.88 1.54
CA ALA A 53 13.95 -41.00 1.79
C ALA A 53 13.72 -40.21 0.51
N THR A 54 12.75 -40.62 -0.27
CA THR A 54 12.14 -39.86 -1.32
C THR A 54 11.62 -38.53 -0.75
N ASP A 55 12.30 -37.47 -1.09
CA ASP A 55 11.82 -36.11 -0.90
C ASP A 55 10.63 -35.88 -1.86
N ALA A 56 9.44 -36.12 -1.38
CA ALA A 56 8.23 -35.65 -1.97
C ALA A 56 7.78 -34.43 -1.17
N ALA A 57 8.39 -33.29 -1.47
CA ALA A 57 7.77 -32.02 -1.17
C ALA A 57 6.47 -31.98 -1.99
N THR A 58 5.39 -32.39 -1.38
CA THR A 58 4.05 -32.10 -1.87
C THR A 58 3.84 -30.61 -1.73
N ASP A 59 3.98 -29.93 -2.82
CA ASP A 59 3.41 -28.60 -3.08
C ASP A 59 1.88 -28.78 -3.03
N ALA A 60 1.34 -28.72 -1.84
CA ALA A 60 -0.10 -28.67 -1.62
C ALA A 60 -0.48 -27.17 -1.55
N ALA A 61 -0.45 -26.49 -2.69
CA ALA A 61 -1.35 -25.40 -2.91
C ALA A 61 -2.75 -26.00 -2.84
N ASP A 62 -3.46 -25.71 -1.76
CA ASP A 62 -4.88 -26.04 -1.62
C ASP A 62 -5.66 -25.20 -2.63
N GLU A 63 -5.71 -25.66 -3.90
CA GLU A 63 -6.66 -25.18 -4.90
C GLU A 63 -8.04 -25.69 -4.47
N THR A 64 -8.71 -24.98 -3.58
CA THR A 64 -10.14 -25.17 -3.35
C THR A 64 -10.83 -24.87 -4.70
N ALA A 65 -11.39 -25.90 -5.31
CA ALA A 65 -12.18 -25.75 -6.52
C ALA A 65 -13.26 -24.67 -6.28
N ALA A 66 -13.48 -23.78 -7.24
CA ALA A 66 -14.38 -22.62 -7.11
C ALA A 66 -15.79 -22.97 -6.57
N GLY A 67 -16.25 -24.21 -6.76
CA GLY A 67 -17.55 -24.68 -6.28
C GLY A 67 -17.69 -24.94 -4.77
N ASP A 68 -16.57 -25.03 -4.03
CA ASP A 68 -16.56 -25.31 -2.59
C ASP A 68 -16.04 -24.13 -1.76
N ARG A 69 -15.72 -23.00 -2.40
CA ARG A 69 -15.21 -21.81 -1.72
C ARG A 69 -16.29 -21.19 -0.82
N THR A 70 -15.95 -20.90 0.42
CA THR A 70 -16.84 -20.29 1.41
C THR A 70 -16.44 -18.86 1.80
N GLN A 71 -15.25 -18.43 1.41
CA GLN A 71 -14.72 -17.08 1.73
C GLN A 71 -13.81 -16.58 0.61
N LEU A 72 -13.65 -15.26 0.53
CA LEU A 72 -12.65 -14.56 -0.27
C LEU A 72 -11.81 -13.68 0.64
N ILE A 73 -10.50 -13.93 0.69
CA ILE A 73 -9.56 -13.13 1.50
C ILE A 73 -8.93 -12.09 0.59
N VAL A 74 -9.33 -10.84 0.79
CA VAL A 74 -8.84 -9.68 0.02
C VAL A 74 -7.72 -9.00 0.77
N GLY A 75 -6.51 -8.97 0.18
CA GLY A 75 -5.37 -8.21 0.69
C GLY A 75 -5.41 -6.78 0.20
N PHE A 76 -5.21 -5.82 1.12
CA PHE A 76 -5.24 -4.39 0.82
C PHE A 76 -4.40 -3.58 1.82
N ASP A 77 -3.89 -2.44 1.37
CA ASP A 77 -3.29 -1.41 2.23
C ASP A 77 -4.41 -0.59 2.89
N ALA A 78 -4.48 -0.62 4.22
CA ALA A 78 -5.52 0.07 4.99
C ALA A 78 -5.32 1.60 5.09
N GLU A 79 -4.29 2.14 4.44
CA GLU A 79 -3.94 3.55 4.36
C GLU A 79 -4.07 4.11 2.93
N TYR A 80 -4.91 3.46 2.07
CA TYR A 80 -5.03 3.77 0.65
C TYR A 80 -6.45 4.21 0.23
N PRO A 81 -7.00 5.29 0.81
CA PRO A 81 -8.30 5.82 0.41
C PRO A 81 -8.25 6.42 -1.02
N PRO A 82 -9.33 6.33 -1.81
CA PRO A 82 -10.66 5.84 -1.45
C PRO A 82 -10.88 4.33 -1.71
N TYR A 83 -9.84 3.57 -2.09
CA TYR A 83 -9.94 2.17 -2.54
C TYR A 83 -10.09 1.20 -1.37
N GLY A 84 -9.18 1.25 -0.37
CA GLY A 84 -9.26 0.47 0.86
C GLY A 84 -8.61 1.24 2.01
N TYR A 85 -9.33 1.43 3.11
CA TYR A 85 -8.80 2.18 4.25
C TYR A 85 -9.59 1.91 5.52
N MET A 86 -8.99 2.30 6.67
CA MET A 86 -9.70 2.30 7.94
C MET A 86 -10.40 3.65 8.15
N ASP A 87 -11.71 3.61 8.41
CA ASP A 87 -12.49 4.81 8.70
C ASP A 87 -12.33 5.29 10.17
N GLU A 88 -12.97 6.41 10.52
CA GLU A 88 -12.94 6.98 11.87
C GLU A 88 -13.55 6.07 12.96
N ASN A 89 -14.35 5.08 12.57
CA ASN A 89 -14.95 4.10 13.47
C ASN A 89 -14.08 2.86 13.67
N GLY A 90 -12.98 2.75 12.94
CA GLY A 90 -12.08 1.61 12.94
C GLY A 90 -12.55 0.46 12.03
N GLU A 91 -13.45 0.74 11.08
CA GLU A 91 -13.94 -0.21 10.11
C GLU A 91 -13.15 -0.11 8.79
N TYR A 92 -12.89 -1.24 8.15
CA TYR A 92 -12.28 -1.26 6.82
C TYR A 92 -13.33 -1.02 5.75
N VAL A 93 -13.16 0.07 5.01
CA VAL A 93 -14.08 0.58 4.00
C VAL A 93 -13.32 0.98 2.73
N GLY A 94 -14.04 1.26 1.64
CA GLY A 94 -13.47 1.76 0.41
C GLY A 94 -14.10 1.15 -0.83
N PHE A 95 -13.87 1.75 -1.97
CA PHE A 95 -14.46 1.37 -3.25
C PHE A 95 -14.22 -0.10 -3.62
N ASP A 96 -12.98 -0.54 -3.49
CA ASP A 96 -12.62 -1.91 -3.84
C ASP A 96 -13.22 -2.92 -2.86
N LEU A 97 -13.30 -2.55 -1.57
CA LEU A 97 -13.92 -3.39 -0.54
C LEU A 97 -15.44 -3.47 -0.71
N ASP A 98 -16.10 -2.41 -1.19
CA ASP A 98 -17.52 -2.42 -1.51
C ASP A 98 -17.80 -3.31 -2.74
N LEU A 99 -16.95 -3.26 -3.76
CA LEU A 99 -17.05 -4.18 -4.90
C LEU A 99 -16.81 -5.64 -4.47
N ALA A 100 -15.80 -5.87 -3.64
CA ALA A 100 -15.49 -7.20 -3.13
C ALA A 100 -16.63 -7.77 -2.27
N GLN A 101 -17.30 -6.93 -1.47
CA GLN A 101 -18.45 -7.35 -0.68
C GLN A 101 -19.61 -7.80 -1.58
N GLU A 102 -19.95 -7.03 -2.59
CA GLU A 102 -21.02 -7.41 -3.53
C GLU A 102 -20.67 -8.69 -4.31
N VAL A 103 -19.39 -8.86 -4.70
CA VAL A 103 -18.92 -10.11 -5.33
C VAL A 103 -19.11 -11.29 -4.38
N CYS A 104 -18.75 -11.14 -3.11
CA CYS A 104 -18.93 -12.18 -2.10
C CYS A 104 -20.39 -12.51 -1.87
N ASP A 105 -21.26 -11.50 -1.74
CA ASP A 105 -22.70 -11.67 -1.50
C ASP A 105 -23.35 -12.46 -2.64
N ARG A 106 -22.98 -12.21 -3.91
CA ARG A 106 -23.49 -12.93 -5.08
C ARG A 106 -23.03 -14.37 -5.17
N ASN A 107 -21.79 -14.62 -4.73
CA ASN A 107 -21.22 -15.96 -4.75
C ASN A 107 -21.51 -16.79 -3.48
N GLY A 108 -22.13 -16.19 -2.47
CA GLY A 108 -22.39 -16.84 -1.18
C GLY A 108 -21.12 -17.05 -0.35
N TRP A 109 -20.13 -16.19 -0.52
CA TRP A 109 -18.87 -16.19 0.22
C TRP A 109 -18.88 -15.19 1.36
N GLU A 110 -18.06 -15.44 2.37
CA GLU A 110 -17.70 -14.47 3.39
C GLU A 110 -16.53 -13.62 2.87
N LEU A 111 -16.64 -12.29 2.93
CA LEU A 111 -15.52 -11.40 2.66
C LEU A 111 -14.61 -11.30 3.89
N VAL A 112 -13.36 -11.69 3.74
CA VAL A 112 -12.31 -11.47 4.73
C VAL A 112 -11.44 -10.33 4.27
N LYS A 113 -11.53 -9.18 4.95
CA LYS A 113 -10.73 -7.97 4.68
C LYS A 113 -9.41 -8.11 5.43
N GLN A 114 -8.32 -8.41 4.71
CA GLN A 114 -6.99 -8.63 5.28
C GLN A 114 -6.09 -7.43 5.01
N PRO A 115 -5.86 -6.54 6.00
CA PRO A 115 -4.87 -5.47 5.84
C PRO A 115 -3.47 -6.08 5.75
N ILE A 116 -2.66 -5.58 4.84
CA ILE A 116 -1.27 -6.01 4.62
C ILE A 116 -0.35 -4.80 4.56
N ASP A 117 0.93 -5.02 4.86
CA ASP A 117 1.98 -4.07 4.47
C ASP A 117 2.18 -4.17 2.95
N TRP A 118 2.19 -3.03 2.26
CA TRP A 118 2.15 -3.04 0.79
C TRP A 118 3.36 -3.73 0.15
N ASP A 119 4.53 -3.59 0.73
CA ASP A 119 5.77 -4.25 0.29
C ASP A 119 5.78 -5.78 0.56
N ALA A 120 4.83 -6.29 1.34
CA ALA A 120 4.66 -7.71 1.61
C ALA A 120 3.61 -8.40 0.71
N LYS A 121 2.91 -7.66 -0.18
CA LYS A 121 1.79 -8.17 -0.98
C LYS A 121 2.08 -9.45 -1.75
N ASP A 122 3.27 -9.55 -2.34
CA ASP A 122 3.66 -10.71 -3.13
C ASP A 122 3.86 -11.95 -2.26
N MET A 123 4.45 -11.77 -1.09
CA MET A 123 4.64 -12.86 -0.13
C MET A 123 3.29 -13.35 0.40
N GLU A 124 2.39 -12.44 0.76
CA GLU A 124 1.05 -12.78 1.26
C GLU A 124 0.21 -13.50 0.20
N LEU A 125 0.25 -13.05 -1.05
CA LEU A 125 -0.44 -13.69 -2.17
C LEU A 125 0.16 -15.07 -2.50
N ASN A 126 1.49 -15.17 -2.56
CA ASN A 126 2.16 -16.41 -2.92
C ASN A 126 2.04 -17.50 -1.83
N SER A 127 2.01 -17.10 -0.56
CA SER A 127 1.79 -18.02 0.58
C SER A 127 0.34 -18.50 0.69
N GLY A 128 -0.62 -17.81 0.05
CA GLY A 128 -2.05 -18.08 0.20
C GLY A 128 -2.67 -17.47 1.47
N SER A 129 -1.97 -16.53 2.13
CA SER A 129 -2.55 -15.75 3.23
C SER A 129 -3.68 -14.83 2.74
N ILE A 130 -3.61 -14.41 1.48
CA ILE A 130 -4.65 -13.69 0.75
C ILE A 130 -4.97 -14.42 -0.56
N ASP A 131 -6.20 -14.31 -1.03
CA ASP A 131 -6.65 -14.90 -2.29
C ASP A 131 -6.39 -13.99 -3.50
N CYS A 132 -6.46 -12.68 -3.27
CA CYS A 132 -6.20 -11.65 -4.27
C CYS A 132 -5.72 -10.35 -3.61
N ILE A 133 -5.08 -9.50 -4.43
CA ILE A 133 -4.78 -8.10 -4.12
C ILE A 133 -5.87 -7.27 -4.80
N TRP A 134 -6.66 -6.54 -4.01
CA TRP A 134 -7.73 -5.69 -4.52
C TRP A 134 -7.72 -4.35 -3.79
N ASN A 135 -6.93 -3.39 -4.32
CA ASN A 135 -6.64 -2.13 -3.65
C ASN A 135 -6.05 -1.10 -4.61
N GLY A 136 -6.75 -0.79 -5.71
CA GLY A 136 -6.17 0.07 -6.73
C GLY A 136 -4.86 -0.53 -7.26
N PHE A 137 -4.87 -1.82 -7.60
CA PHE A 137 -3.66 -2.53 -7.94
C PHE A 137 -3.32 -2.39 -9.42
N THR A 138 -2.20 -1.76 -9.71
CA THR A 138 -1.72 -1.50 -11.08
C THR A 138 -1.38 -2.78 -11.81
N MET A 139 -2.08 -3.02 -12.91
CA MET A 139 -1.83 -4.12 -13.83
C MET A 139 -0.68 -3.80 -14.79
N THR A 140 -0.62 -2.55 -15.26
CA THR A 140 0.35 -2.09 -16.26
C THR A 140 1.78 -2.39 -15.84
N GLY A 141 2.49 -3.18 -16.66
CA GLY A 141 3.87 -3.60 -16.41
C GLY A 141 4.03 -4.79 -15.47
N ARG A 142 2.94 -5.40 -14.99
CA ARG A 142 2.93 -6.57 -14.09
C ARG A 142 2.18 -7.77 -14.65
N GLU A 143 1.81 -7.74 -15.93
CA GLU A 143 0.98 -8.76 -16.58
C GLU A 143 1.61 -10.15 -16.58
N ASP A 144 2.96 -10.19 -16.54
CA ASP A 144 3.71 -11.45 -16.51
C ASP A 144 3.80 -12.07 -15.11
N ASP A 145 3.58 -11.30 -14.04
CA ASP A 145 3.79 -11.73 -12.66
C ASP A 145 2.52 -12.26 -11.98
N TYR A 146 1.34 -11.79 -12.44
CA TYR A 146 0.05 -12.11 -11.85
C TYR A 146 -0.94 -12.66 -12.87
N THR A 147 -2.04 -13.21 -12.40
CA THR A 147 -3.27 -13.36 -13.17
C THR A 147 -4.17 -12.19 -12.80
N PHE A 148 -4.57 -11.38 -13.80
CA PHE A 148 -5.38 -10.19 -13.56
C PHE A 148 -6.81 -10.37 -14.06
N SER A 149 -7.76 -9.70 -13.38
CA SER A 149 -9.07 -9.39 -13.93
C SER A 149 -8.97 -8.47 -15.16
N GLU A 150 -10.08 -8.18 -15.83
CA GLU A 150 -10.17 -7.02 -16.72
C GLU A 150 -9.94 -5.74 -15.91
N PRO A 151 -9.30 -4.69 -16.49
CA PRO A 151 -9.12 -3.43 -15.79
C PRO A 151 -10.48 -2.77 -15.49
N TYR A 152 -10.59 -2.18 -14.30
CA TYR A 152 -11.83 -1.54 -13.84
C TYR A 152 -11.68 -0.03 -13.60
N VAL A 153 -10.43 0.48 -13.45
CA VAL A 153 -10.12 1.91 -13.26
C VAL A 153 -8.94 2.30 -14.15
N ASP A 154 -9.08 3.39 -14.91
CA ASP A 154 -7.97 4.13 -15.52
C ASP A 154 -7.34 5.03 -14.46
N ASN A 155 -6.05 4.86 -14.19
CA ASN A 155 -5.30 5.60 -13.19
C ASN A 155 -4.21 6.46 -13.82
N SER A 156 -3.72 7.42 -13.04
CA SER A 156 -2.55 8.23 -13.39
C SER A 156 -1.72 8.48 -12.15
N ILE A 157 -0.41 8.44 -12.28
CA ILE A 157 0.50 8.94 -11.26
C ILE A 157 0.63 10.44 -11.43
N VAL A 158 0.23 11.17 -10.41
CA VAL A 158 0.24 12.63 -10.38
C VAL A 158 1.20 13.14 -9.31
N VAL A 159 1.47 14.45 -9.34
CA VAL A 159 2.26 15.10 -8.29
C VAL A 159 1.37 16.01 -7.47
N VAL A 160 1.43 15.83 -6.15
CA VAL A 160 0.76 16.71 -5.17
C VAL A 160 1.79 17.55 -4.45
N VAL A 161 1.49 18.82 -4.28
CA VAL A 161 2.31 19.81 -3.58
C VAL A 161 1.46 20.60 -2.59
N ALA A 162 2.09 21.32 -1.64
CA ALA A 162 1.38 22.28 -0.81
C ALA A 162 0.70 23.35 -1.69
N ALA A 163 -0.47 23.82 -1.28
CA ALA A 163 -1.28 24.76 -2.10
C ALA A 163 -0.55 26.09 -2.38
N ASP A 164 0.31 26.53 -1.46
CA ASP A 164 1.11 27.76 -1.55
C ASP A 164 2.53 27.52 -2.12
N SER A 165 2.83 26.30 -2.58
CA SER A 165 4.12 25.95 -3.18
C SER A 165 4.37 26.73 -4.47
N ASP A 166 5.62 27.05 -4.76
CA ASP A 166 6.09 27.66 -6.02
C ASP A 166 6.23 26.65 -7.19
N ILE A 167 6.12 25.35 -6.91
CA ILE A 167 6.19 24.25 -7.90
C ILE A 167 4.91 24.29 -8.75
N GLN A 168 5.02 24.56 -10.07
CA GLN A 168 3.87 24.65 -10.97
C GLN A 168 3.88 23.56 -12.05
N SER A 169 5.03 22.94 -12.32
CA SER A 169 5.22 21.93 -13.34
C SER A 169 6.16 20.83 -12.85
N LEU A 170 6.30 19.74 -13.61
CA LEU A 170 7.23 18.66 -13.29
C LEU A 170 8.69 19.13 -13.31
N GLU A 171 9.04 20.08 -14.15
CA GLU A 171 10.39 20.64 -14.25
C GLU A 171 10.81 21.39 -12.97
N ASP A 172 9.84 21.95 -12.24
CA ASP A 172 10.08 22.66 -10.97
C ASP A 172 10.45 21.71 -9.81
N LEU A 173 10.32 20.39 -10.02
CA LEU A 173 10.78 19.38 -9.08
C LEU A 173 12.31 19.23 -9.01
N ALA A 174 13.03 19.87 -9.92
CA ALA A 174 14.49 19.88 -9.91
C ALA A 174 15.03 20.47 -8.59
N GLY A 175 15.86 19.69 -7.87
CA GLY A 175 16.42 20.05 -6.58
C GLY A 175 15.43 19.99 -5.40
N LYS A 176 14.23 19.43 -5.58
CA LYS A 176 13.21 19.23 -4.56
C LYS A 176 13.27 17.83 -3.96
N VAL A 177 12.72 17.67 -2.77
CA VAL A 177 12.55 16.37 -2.12
C VAL A 177 11.17 15.84 -2.48
N VAL A 178 11.12 14.75 -3.22
CA VAL A 178 9.89 14.07 -3.65
C VAL A 178 9.73 12.78 -2.86
N ALA A 179 8.52 12.48 -2.39
CA ALA A 179 8.23 11.22 -1.73
C ALA A 179 7.23 10.38 -2.54
N THR A 180 7.29 9.07 -2.36
CA THR A 180 6.30 8.11 -2.86
C THR A 180 6.27 6.89 -1.94
N GLN A 181 5.23 6.06 -2.04
CA GLN A 181 5.16 4.82 -1.27
C GLN A 181 6.17 3.79 -1.79
N ALA A 182 6.77 3.05 -0.88
CA ALA A 182 7.64 1.92 -1.20
C ALA A 182 6.87 0.88 -2.01
N ASP A 183 7.52 0.28 -3.01
CA ASP A 183 6.97 -0.77 -3.88
C ASP A 183 5.66 -0.40 -4.62
N SER A 184 5.43 0.91 -4.82
CA SER A 184 4.31 1.46 -5.58
C SER A 184 4.62 1.54 -7.08
N SER A 185 3.57 1.68 -7.90
CA SER A 185 3.71 1.98 -9.34
C SER A 185 4.36 3.34 -9.58
N ALA A 186 4.11 4.31 -8.71
CA ALA A 186 4.76 5.62 -8.76
C ALA A 186 6.29 5.52 -8.56
N LEU A 187 6.74 4.65 -7.64
CA LEU A 187 8.17 4.37 -7.48
C LEU A 187 8.74 3.70 -8.73
N THR A 188 8.06 2.69 -9.26
CA THR A 188 8.45 2.00 -10.49
C THR A 188 8.57 2.98 -11.65
N ALA A 189 7.58 3.86 -11.86
CA ALA A 189 7.61 4.88 -12.92
C ALA A 189 8.82 5.82 -12.83
N LEU A 190 9.34 6.06 -11.63
CA LEU A 190 10.46 6.98 -11.37
C LEU A 190 11.83 6.28 -11.30
N THR A 191 11.90 4.94 -11.22
CA THR A 191 13.15 4.21 -10.93
C THR A 191 13.44 3.05 -11.87
N ASP A 192 12.42 2.46 -12.53
CA ASP A 192 12.61 1.34 -13.44
C ASP A 192 13.17 1.80 -14.79
N ASP A 193 14.28 1.20 -15.25
CA ASP A 193 15.05 1.61 -16.43
C ASP A 193 14.46 1.10 -17.78
N SER A 194 13.17 0.79 -17.81
CA SER A 194 12.44 0.46 -19.03
C SER A 194 12.40 1.65 -20.02
N GLU A 195 12.21 1.33 -21.30
CA GLU A 195 12.13 2.34 -22.37
C GLU A 195 10.98 3.34 -22.10
N ASP A 196 9.86 2.85 -21.53
CA ASP A 196 8.66 3.63 -21.29
C ASP A 196 8.85 4.65 -20.16
N ASN A 197 9.81 4.40 -19.24
CA ASN A 197 10.09 5.28 -18.09
C ASN A 197 11.25 6.24 -18.29
N LYS A 198 11.89 6.29 -19.46
CA LYS A 198 13.08 7.11 -19.67
C LYS A 198 12.95 8.57 -19.28
N ASP A 199 11.84 9.19 -19.64
CA ASP A 199 11.62 10.62 -19.35
C ASP A 199 11.38 10.81 -17.83
N ASN A 200 10.70 9.87 -17.18
CA ASN A 200 10.44 9.89 -15.75
C ASN A 200 11.73 9.67 -14.93
N ILE A 201 12.61 8.77 -15.38
CA ILE A 201 13.95 8.57 -14.78
C ILE A 201 14.79 9.84 -14.93
N ALA A 202 14.76 10.48 -16.12
CA ALA A 202 15.48 11.72 -16.33
C ALA A 202 14.92 12.84 -15.42
N LEU A 203 13.62 12.88 -15.20
CA LEU A 203 12.98 13.78 -14.24
C LEU A 203 13.44 13.46 -12.82
N ALA A 204 13.35 12.21 -12.38
CA ALA A 204 13.73 11.79 -11.03
C ALA A 204 15.22 12.06 -10.72
N ALA A 205 16.08 11.96 -11.72
CA ALA A 205 17.50 12.30 -11.60
C ALA A 205 17.76 13.79 -11.29
N THR A 206 16.77 14.66 -11.47
CA THR A 206 16.86 16.08 -11.11
C THR A 206 16.48 16.37 -9.68
N PHE A 207 15.82 15.44 -8.98
CA PHE A 207 15.37 15.62 -7.60
C PHE A 207 16.58 15.77 -6.66
N ALA A 208 16.40 16.48 -5.55
CA ALA A 208 17.39 16.47 -4.48
C ALA A 208 17.41 15.11 -3.77
N ASP A 209 16.22 14.51 -3.61
CA ASP A 209 16.04 13.20 -3.00
C ASP A 209 14.70 12.60 -3.46
N LEU A 210 14.65 11.29 -3.64
CA LEU A 210 13.41 10.51 -3.84
C LEU A 210 13.22 9.61 -2.61
N GLN A 211 12.36 10.05 -1.70
CA GLN A 211 12.09 9.35 -0.45
C GLN A 211 11.00 8.30 -0.61
N GLN A 212 11.22 7.13 -0.01
CA GLN A 212 10.22 6.09 0.09
C GLN A 212 9.60 6.10 1.48
N VAL A 213 8.28 6.06 1.54
CA VAL A 213 7.50 5.99 2.78
C VAL A 213 6.70 4.68 2.80
N ALA A 214 6.27 4.24 3.98
CA ALA A 214 5.49 3.02 4.11
C ALA A 214 4.08 3.17 3.53
N ASP A 215 3.46 4.36 3.69
CA ASP A 215 2.10 4.66 3.28
C ASP A 215 1.95 6.13 2.86
N TYR A 216 0.90 6.43 2.08
CA TYR A 216 0.66 7.79 1.60
C TYR A 216 0.15 8.75 2.69
N ASN A 217 -0.49 8.29 3.77
CA ASN A 217 -0.87 9.18 4.87
C ASN A 217 0.39 9.80 5.51
N SER A 218 1.44 8.99 5.70
CA SER A 218 2.76 9.46 6.15
C SER A 218 3.38 10.46 5.19
N ALA A 219 3.27 10.23 3.86
CA ALA A 219 3.74 11.18 2.85
C ALA A 219 3.02 12.54 2.97
N PHE A 220 1.68 12.54 3.07
CA PHE A 220 0.89 13.76 3.20
C PHE A 220 1.16 14.50 4.52
N MET A 221 1.40 13.79 5.62
CA MET A 221 1.85 14.40 6.88
C MET A 221 3.23 15.07 6.75
N ASN A 222 4.15 14.44 6.02
CA ASN A 222 5.48 14.99 5.76
C ASN A 222 5.40 16.25 4.85
N LEU A 223 4.52 16.24 3.85
CA LEU A 223 4.27 17.40 2.98
C LEU A 223 3.67 18.57 3.78
N GLU A 224 2.69 18.31 4.64
CA GLU A 224 2.09 19.29 5.53
C GLU A 224 3.11 19.89 6.50
N ALA A 225 4.02 19.06 7.02
CA ALA A 225 5.10 19.50 7.91
C ALA A 225 6.24 20.24 7.17
N GLY A 226 6.24 20.26 5.83
CA GLY A 226 7.31 20.84 5.01
C GLY A 226 8.62 20.05 5.06
N SER A 227 8.57 18.76 5.40
CA SER A 227 9.74 17.85 5.41
C SER A 227 10.09 17.37 3.99
N ILE A 228 9.10 17.38 3.08
CA ILE A 228 9.22 17.09 1.66
C ILE A 228 8.53 18.20 0.86
N ASP A 229 8.85 18.34 -0.41
CA ASP A 229 8.31 19.38 -1.29
C ASP A 229 7.13 18.89 -2.14
N ALA A 230 7.09 17.59 -2.46
CA ALA A 230 6.08 16.99 -3.34
C ALA A 230 5.88 15.50 -3.06
N ILE A 231 4.72 14.96 -3.49
CA ILE A 231 4.38 13.55 -3.45
C ILE A 231 4.04 13.08 -4.86
N ALA A 232 4.68 12.00 -5.34
CA ALA A 232 4.23 11.26 -6.51
C ALA A 232 3.26 10.17 -6.03
N VAL A 233 2.01 10.21 -6.52
CA VAL A 233 0.90 9.43 -5.97
C VAL A 233 -0.19 9.20 -7.01
N ASP A 234 -0.97 8.17 -6.80
CA ASP A 234 -2.14 7.82 -7.61
C ASP A 234 -3.23 8.91 -7.53
N ILE A 235 -3.84 9.23 -8.67
CA ILE A 235 -4.79 10.35 -8.77
C ILE A 235 -6.00 10.17 -7.84
N GLY A 236 -6.50 8.95 -7.64
CA GLY A 236 -7.62 8.68 -6.73
C GLY A 236 -7.27 9.01 -5.28
N VAL A 237 -6.07 8.63 -4.83
CA VAL A 237 -5.55 8.97 -3.49
C VAL A 237 -5.33 10.47 -3.37
N ALA A 238 -4.75 11.10 -4.40
CA ALA A 238 -4.56 12.55 -4.44
C ALA A 238 -5.90 13.29 -4.28
N GLN A 239 -6.93 12.90 -5.03
CA GLN A 239 -8.25 13.53 -4.98
C GLN A 239 -8.92 13.35 -3.61
N TYR A 240 -8.81 12.18 -3.01
CA TYR A 240 -9.31 11.95 -1.65
C TYR A 240 -8.64 12.87 -0.63
N GLN A 241 -7.31 12.94 -0.65
CA GLN A 241 -6.53 13.73 0.31
C GLN A 241 -6.77 15.25 0.13
N ILE A 242 -6.85 15.71 -1.12
CA ILE A 242 -7.17 17.12 -1.43
C ILE A 242 -8.59 17.46 -0.97
N SER A 243 -9.57 16.61 -1.28
CA SER A 243 -10.97 16.82 -0.85
C SER A 243 -11.12 16.82 0.67
N SER A 244 -10.44 15.90 1.35
CA SER A 244 -10.56 15.71 2.81
C SER A 244 -9.82 16.78 3.62
N ARG A 245 -8.74 17.36 3.08
CA ARG A 245 -7.88 18.34 3.78
C ARG A 245 -8.08 19.79 3.29
N GLY A 246 -9.07 20.01 2.41
CA GLY A 246 -9.41 21.36 1.92
C GLY A 246 -8.28 22.00 1.11
N ASP A 247 -8.05 23.28 1.32
CA ASP A 247 -7.11 24.10 0.52
C ASP A 247 -5.63 23.89 0.90
N MET A 248 -5.26 22.79 1.55
CA MET A 248 -3.86 22.57 1.99
C MET A 248 -2.96 22.10 0.86
N PHE A 249 -3.50 21.35 -0.10
CA PHE A 249 -2.76 20.71 -1.18
C PHE A 249 -3.37 21.02 -2.54
N ARG A 250 -2.56 20.88 -3.56
CA ARG A 250 -3.00 20.87 -4.96
C ARG A 250 -2.20 19.88 -5.78
N GLN A 251 -2.84 19.39 -6.82
CA GLN A 251 -2.24 18.52 -7.82
C GLN A 251 -1.64 19.36 -8.96
N LEU A 252 -0.55 18.90 -9.57
CA LEU A 252 -0.04 19.43 -10.83
C LEU A 252 -0.87 18.91 -12.01
N ASP A 253 -0.98 19.71 -13.07
CA ASP A 253 -1.81 19.37 -14.24
C ASP A 253 -1.27 18.22 -15.08
N THR A 254 0.07 18.05 -15.13
CA THR A 254 0.72 17.02 -15.95
C THR A 254 0.99 15.78 -15.09
N PRO A 255 0.46 14.59 -15.46
CA PRO A 255 0.79 13.35 -14.78
C PRO A 255 2.21 12.88 -15.13
N ILE A 256 2.80 12.08 -14.25
CA ILE A 256 4.06 11.36 -14.49
C ILE A 256 3.81 10.19 -15.46
N SER A 257 2.75 9.41 -15.23
CA SER A 257 2.38 8.26 -16.05
C SER A 257 0.88 8.00 -16.01
N THR A 258 0.42 7.13 -16.90
CA THR A 258 -0.95 6.58 -16.92
C THR A 258 -0.88 5.07 -16.85
N GLU A 259 -1.82 4.46 -16.17
CA GLU A 259 -1.87 3.03 -15.92
C GLU A 259 -3.30 2.55 -15.69
N GLN A 260 -3.49 1.24 -15.49
CA GLN A 260 -4.81 0.67 -15.23
C GLN A 260 -4.77 -0.20 -13.98
N TYR A 261 -5.85 -0.12 -13.19
CA TYR A 261 -6.06 -1.00 -12.05
C TYR A 261 -6.89 -2.23 -12.43
N ALA A 262 -6.45 -3.37 -11.91
CA ALA A 262 -7.15 -4.63 -11.99
C ALA A 262 -6.98 -5.41 -10.67
N ILE A 263 -7.76 -6.46 -10.47
CA ILE A 263 -7.62 -7.34 -9.32
C ILE A 263 -6.50 -8.32 -9.63
N GLY A 264 -5.49 -8.38 -8.76
CA GLY A 264 -4.35 -9.28 -8.91
C GLY A 264 -4.55 -10.59 -8.16
N PHE A 265 -4.43 -11.71 -8.86
CA PHE A 265 -4.46 -13.06 -8.31
C PHE A 265 -3.09 -13.71 -8.47
N LYS A 266 -2.80 -14.73 -7.67
CA LYS A 266 -1.60 -15.56 -7.85
C LYS A 266 -1.52 -16.04 -9.29
N LYS A 267 -0.33 -15.97 -9.89
CA LYS A 267 -0.12 -16.39 -11.28
C LYS A 267 -0.61 -17.81 -11.51
N GLY A 268 -1.48 -17.96 -12.51
CA GLY A 268 -2.11 -19.23 -12.86
C GLY A 268 -3.47 -19.49 -12.20
N ASN A 269 -3.88 -18.70 -11.21
CA ASN A 269 -5.20 -18.84 -10.56
C ASN A 269 -6.31 -18.22 -11.42
N THR A 270 -6.54 -18.81 -12.60
CA THR A 270 -7.52 -18.32 -13.57
C THR A 270 -8.96 -18.62 -13.15
N GLU A 271 -9.21 -19.72 -12.44
CA GLU A 271 -10.55 -20.13 -12.03
C GLU A 271 -11.20 -19.11 -11.09
N LEU A 272 -10.48 -18.67 -10.05
CA LEU A 272 -10.97 -17.64 -9.13
C LEU A 272 -11.08 -16.29 -9.82
N CYS A 273 -10.09 -15.94 -10.65
CA CYS A 273 -10.11 -14.71 -11.44
C CYS A 273 -11.34 -14.64 -12.34
N ASP A 274 -11.62 -15.69 -13.10
CA ASP A 274 -12.77 -15.77 -14.00
C ASP A 274 -14.10 -15.69 -13.22
N GLN A 275 -14.19 -16.31 -12.06
CA GLN A 275 -15.40 -16.26 -11.23
C GLN A 275 -15.67 -14.84 -10.70
N VAL A 276 -14.65 -14.16 -10.18
CA VAL A 276 -14.75 -12.76 -9.73
C VAL A 276 -15.08 -11.85 -10.91
N GLN A 277 -14.38 -12.01 -12.06
CA GLN A 277 -14.64 -11.22 -13.27
C GLN A 277 -16.07 -11.39 -13.79
N ASN A 278 -16.57 -12.63 -13.85
CA ASN A 278 -17.94 -12.88 -14.30
C ASN A 278 -18.96 -12.18 -13.40
N THR A 279 -18.73 -12.18 -12.08
CA THR A 279 -19.61 -11.49 -11.14
C THR A 279 -19.54 -9.96 -11.32
N LEU A 280 -18.36 -9.39 -11.55
CA LEU A 280 -18.23 -7.97 -11.89
C LEU A 280 -18.99 -7.61 -13.17
N ASN A 281 -18.92 -8.45 -14.20
CA ASN A 281 -19.67 -8.25 -15.45
C ASN A 281 -21.20 -8.32 -15.23
N GLU A 282 -21.68 -9.17 -14.33
CA GLU A 282 -23.09 -9.16 -13.89
C GLU A 282 -23.46 -7.85 -13.21
N MET A 283 -22.59 -7.33 -12.30
CA MET A 283 -22.80 -6.06 -11.61
C MET A 283 -22.85 -4.88 -12.58
N VAL A 284 -22.02 -4.89 -13.62
CA VAL A 284 -22.08 -3.90 -14.71
C VAL A 284 -23.41 -4.02 -15.45
N SER A 285 -23.82 -5.25 -15.81
CA SER A 285 -25.02 -5.50 -16.60
C SER A 285 -26.33 -5.09 -15.90
N ASP A 286 -26.41 -5.22 -14.58
CA ASP A 286 -27.60 -4.85 -13.78
C ASP A 286 -27.52 -3.47 -13.16
N GLY A 287 -26.41 -2.74 -13.35
CA GLY A 287 -26.17 -1.38 -12.88
C GLY A 287 -25.79 -1.29 -11.40
N THR A 288 -25.43 -2.40 -10.75
CA THR A 288 -24.96 -2.38 -9.34
C THR A 288 -23.56 -1.79 -9.27
N PHE A 289 -22.70 -2.09 -10.24
CA PHE A 289 -21.37 -1.48 -10.35
C PHE A 289 -21.44 0.05 -10.35
N ASP A 290 -22.28 0.63 -11.23
CA ASP A 290 -22.47 2.09 -11.30
C ASP A 290 -23.02 2.70 -10.02
N LYS A 291 -23.88 1.97 -9.29
CA LYS A 291 -24.40 2.44 -7.98
C LYS A 291 -23.31 2.51 -6.92
N ILE A 292 -22.40 1.52 -6.90
CA ILE A 292 -21.26 1.54 -5.98
C ILE A 292 -20.32 2.68 -6.36
N VAL A 293 -19.98 2.83 -7.65
CA VAL A 293 -19.16 3.92 -8.17
C VAL A 293 -19.69 5.30 -7.78
N ALA A 294 -21.01 5.49 -7.83
CA ALA A 294 -21.65 6.77 -7.49
C ALA A 294 -21.45 7.20 -6.02
N ASN A 295 -21.17 6.27 -5.11
CA ASN A 295 -20.85 6.60 -3.72
C ASN A 295 -19.50 7.33 -3.56
N TYR A 296 -18.68 7.32 -4.61
CA TYR A 296 -17.31 7.86 -4.64
C TYR A 296 -17.17 9.05 -5.61
N GLU A 297 -18.28 9.76 -5.93
CA GLU A 297 -18.28 10.90 -6.86
C GLU A 297 -17.41 12.07 -6.36
N ASP A 298 -17.32 12.27 -5.05
CA ASP A 298 -16.50 13.31 -4.41
C ASP A 298 -15.00 13.15 -4.68
N TYR A 299 -14.58 11.96 -5.07
CA TYR A 299 -13.18 11.61 -5.40
C TYR A 299 -12.95 11.43 -6.91
N ASN A 300 -13.90 11.91 -7.74
CA ASN A 300 -13.85 11.82 -9.21
C ASN A 300 -13.80 10.38 -9.77
N LEU A 301 -14.09 9.37 -8.95
CA LEU A 301 -14.02 7.96 -9.35
C LEU A 301 -14.92 7.61 -10.55
N PRO A 302 -16.15 8.18 -10.70
CA PRO A 302 -17.00 7.90 -11.87
C PRO A 302 -16.36 8.25 -13.22
N ALA A 303 -15.42 9.22 -13.25
CA ALA A 303 -14.68 9.59 -14.47
C ALA A 303 -13.51 8.64 -14.76
N MET A 304 -13.07 7.88 -13.77
CA MET A 304 -11.89 7.02 -13.84
C MET A 304 -12.24 5.56 -14.12
N VAL A 305 -13.44 5.08 -13.77
CA VAL A 305 -13.82 3.69 -14.05
C VAL A 305 -13.90 3.40 -15.54
N CYS A 306 -13.40 2.25 -15.98
CA CYS A 306 -13.34 1.83 -17.38
C CYS A 306 -14.07 0.49 -17.62
N LEU A 307 -14.35 -0.32 -16.60
CA LEU A 307 -15.06 -1.59 -16.78
C LEU A 307 -16.47 -1.36 -17.35
N GLY A 308 -16.78 -2.04 -18.43
CA GLY A 308 -18.08 -1.96 -19.11
C GLY A 308 -18.28 -0.73 -20.01
N LYS A 309 -17.21 0.03 -20.28
CA LYS A 309 -17.25 1.22 -21.17
C LYS A 309 -16.67 0.91 -22.56
#